data_55b7cef341ebde7c2abcdcb9bcd0aef8
#
_entry.id   55b7cef341ebde7c2abcdcb9bcd0aef8
#
_cell.length_a   1.000
_cell.length_b   1.000
_cell.length_c   1.000
_cell.angle_alpha   90.00
_cell.angle_beta   90.00
_cell.angle_gamma   90.00
#
_symmetry.space_group_name_H-M   'P 1'
#
loop_
_entity.id
_entity.type
_entity.pdbx_description
1 polymer ?
#
loop_
_entity_poly.entity_id
_entity_poly.type
_entity_poly.pdbx_seq_one_letter_code
_entity_poly.pdbx_strand_id
1 'polypeptide(L)'
;MSKEKKKGSCLKTVLIVIVALVILGAIGSTMSKDDDKVKDVTAKKEETTPTKKEETNSEEPEAEEKTEFSLGETAEQKGIQITLLSATESNGSEYITPDEGNVFLLCGFEIANNSNKDINISSITCFEAYCDDYSINQDLIGLQAPEAEGKNQLDGSVAAGKKMNGIIAYQVPAGWTTMEINVSPDFWSSRDIKFVFNK
;
A
#
# COMPACT_ATOMS: atom_id res chain seq x y z
N MET A 1 51.15 58.29 -12.34
CA MET A 1 50.20 58.01 -11.32
C MET A 1 49.60 56.67 -11.65
N SER A 2 50.05 55.60 -10.97
CA SER A 2 49.66 54.22 -11.20
C SER A 2 48.49 53.87 -10.28
N LYS A 3 47.40 53.32 -10.83
CA LYS A 3 46.21 52.83 -10.06
C LYS A 3 46.39 51.33 -9.75
N GLU A 4 46.70 51.04 -8.51
CA GLU A 4 46.62 49.64 -7.99
C GLU A 4 45.19 49.11 -7.95
N LYS A 5 44.98 47.99 -8.63
CA LYS A 5 43.71 47.24 -8.57
C LYS A 5 43.69 46.34 -7.33
N LYS A 6 42.78 46.60 -6.41
CA LYS A 6 42.44 45.72 -5.27
C LYS A 6 41.87 44.37 -5.77
N LYS A 7 42.74 43.36 -5.85
CA LYS A 7 42.34 41.94 -6.09
C LYS A 7 42.24 41.18 -4.76
N GLY A 8 41.26 41.44 -3.93
CA GLY A 8 41.17 40.76 -2.64
C GLY A 8 39.77 40.45 -2.14
N SER A 9 38.75 41.06 -2.73
CA SER A 9 37.38 40.94 -2.19
C SER A 9 36.56 39.78 -2.80
N CYS A 10 36.81 39.43 -4.04
CA CYS A 10 36.03 38.41 -4.76
C CYS A 10 36.33 36.98 -4.26
N LEU A 11 37.60 36.71 -3.88
CA LEU A 11 37.98 35.37 -3.43
C LEU A 11 37.39 35.00 -2.05
N LYS A 12 37.28 36.00 -1.14
CA LYS A 12 36.66 35.81 0.17
C LYS A 12 35.13 35.56 0.07
N THR A 13 34.46 36.27 -0.86
CA THR A 13 33.03 36.12 -1.09
C THR A 13 32.70 34.75 -1.70
N VAL A 14 33.53 34.28 -2.64
CA VAL A 14 33.37 32.94 -3.24
C VAL A 14 33.61 31.84 -2.20
N LEU A 15 34.61 32.00 -1.32
CA LEU A 15 34.90 31.03 -0.27
C LEU A 15 33.73 30.93 0.77
N ILE A 16 33.14 32.06 1.13
CA ILE A 16 32.00 32.10 2.05
C ILE A 16 30.77 31.43 1.43
N VAL A 17 30.52 31.61 0.13
CA VAL A 17 29.41 30.97 -0.57
C VAL A 17 29.61 29.46 -0.66
N ILE A 18 30.82 28.98 -0.92
CA ILE A 18 31.13 27.55 -0.97
C ILE A 18 30.97 26.90 0.42
N VAL A 19 31.43 27.57 1.49
CA VAL A 19 31.26 27.06 2.87
C VAL A 19 29.78 27.04 3.27
N ALA A 20 28.99 28.04 2.88
CA ALA A 20 27.53 28.04 3.13
C ALA A 20 26.80 26.94 2.38
N LEU A 21 27.21 26.61 1.14
CA LEU A 21 26.63 25.50 0.37
C LEU A 21 26.99 24.12 0.96
N VAL A 22 28.19 23.96 1.52
CA VAL A 22 28.60 22.71 2.19
C VAL A 22 27.85 22.53 3.51
N ILE A 23 27.56 23.60 4.26
CA ILE A 23 26.77 23.50 5.50
C ILE A 23 25.30 23.22 5.22
N LEU A 24 24.73 23.75 4.12
CA LEU A 24 23.36 23.43 3.68
C LEU A 24 23.24 22.01 3.08
N GLY A 25 24.34 21.43 2.60
CA GLY A 25 24.37 20.03 2.11
C GLY A 25 24.48 18.97 3.21
N ALA A 26 24.79 19.36 4.46
CA ALA A 26 24.92 18.43 5.59
C ALA A 26 23.64 18.27 6.45
N ILE A 27 22.55 18.97 6.11
CA ILE A 27 21.23 18.78 6.71
C ILE A 27 20.31 18.17 5.64
N GLY A 28 20.77 17.10 5.06
CA GLY A 28 20.06 16.35 4.05
C GLY A 28 20.15 14.87 4.32
N SER A 29 19.05 14.32 4.78
CA SER A 29 18.71 12.89 4.65
C SER A 29 19.38 11.93 5.63
N THR A 30 18.91 11.89 6.85
CA THR A 30 18.58 10.58 7.37
C THR A 30 17.24 10.16 6.75
N MET A 31 17.26 9.78 5.49
CA MET A 31 16.22 8.94 4.92
C MET A 31 16.36 7.59 5.63
N SER A 32 15.49 7.34 6.59
CA SER A 32 15.30 6.02 7.16
C SER A 32 15.08 5.03 6.03
N LYS A 33 15.97 4.05 5.90
CA LYS A 33 15.83 2.92 4.96
C LYS A 33 14.68 1.98 5.35
N ASP A 34 13.95 2.28 6.43
CA ASP A 34 12.89 1.44 6.99
C ASP A 34 11.47 1.73 6.44
N ASP A 35 11.28 2.81 5.68
CA ASP A 35 9.95 3.19 5.18
C ASP A 35 9.43 2.30 4.04
N ASP A 36 10.29 1.46 3.45
CA ASP A 36 9.90 0.54 2.36
C ASP A 36 9.43 -0.84 2.85
N LYS A 37 9.47 -1.09 4.18
CA LYS A 37 9.08 -2.38 4.75
C LYS A 37 7.57 -2.49 4.89
N VAL A 38 7.01 -3.62 4.45
CA VAL A 38 5.62 -3.98 4.69
C VAL A 38 5.49 -4.50 6.12
N LYS A 39 4.50 -4.01 6.87
CA LYS A 39 4.22 -4.40 8.26
C LYS A 39 2.85 -5.04 8.37
N ASP A 40 2.75 -6.09 9.20
CA ASP A 40 1.46 -6.62 9.63
C ASP A 40 0.97 -5.79 10.83
N VAL A 41 -0.16 -5.12 10.66
CA VAL A 41 -0.83 -4.32 11.69
C VAL A 41 -2.22 -4.85 12.03
N THR A 42 -2.46 -6.12 11.77
CA THR A 42 -3.71 -6.80 12.11
C THR A 42 -3.96 -6.68 13.62
N ALA A 43 -5.11 -6.11 14.01
CA ALA A 43 -5.45 -5.83 15.41
C ALA A 43 -5.47 -7.13 16.24
N LYS A 44 -4.52 -7.31 17.16
CA LYS A 44 -4.58 -8.32 18.21
C LYS A 44 -5.70 -7.94 19.19
N LYS A 45 -6.68 -8.82 19.34
CA LYS A 45 -7.70 -8.70 20.38
C LYS A 45 -7.00 -8.80 21.75
N GLU A 46 -6.90 -7.69 22.48
CA GLU A 46 -6.28 -7.65 23.80
C GLU A 46 -7.12 -8.44 24.80
N GLU A 47 -6.54 -9.48 25.34
CA GLU A 47 -6.96 -10.11 26.60
C GLU A 47 -6.04 -9.57 27.69
N THR A 48 -6.58 -8.71 28.55
CA THR A 48 -5.85 -8.06 29.65
C THR A 48 -5.58 -9.02 30.77
N THR A 49 -4.30 -9.25 31.09
CA THR A 49 -3.88 -9.68 32.44
C THR A 49 -2.52 -9.04 32.78
N PRO A 50 -2.36 -8.39 33.94
CA PRO A 50 -1.15 -7.67 34.29
C PRO A 50 -0.15 -8.57 35.01
N THR A 51 1.09 -8.67 34.52
CA THR A 51 2.19 -9.16 35.36
C THR A 51 3.57 -8.62 34.92
N LYS A 52 4.12 -7.78 35.79
CA LYS A 52 5.51 -7.66 36.28
C LYS A 52 6.69 -7.62 35.30
N LYS A 53 7.37 -6.46 35.33
CA LYS A 53 8.71 -6.21 34.78
C LYS A 53 9.72 -7.29 35.19
N GLU A 54 10.45 -7.77 34.21
CA GLU A 54 11.80 -8.27 34.41
C GLU A 54 12.61 -7.90 33.13
N GLU A 55 13.64 -7.08 33.33
CA GLU A 55 14.60 -6.72 32.28
C GLU A 55 15.46 -7.96 32.01
N THR A 56 15.41 -8.46 30.79
CA THR A 56 16.41 -9.35 30.23
C THR A 56 16.75 -8.93 28.84
N ASN A 57 17.98 -8.47 28.68
CA ASN A 57 18.63 -8.22 27.41
C ASN A 57 18.64 -9.53 26.60
N SER A 58 17.84 -9.60 25.55
CA SER A 58 17.93 -10.65 24.53
C SER A 58 17.88 -10.00 23.17
N GLU A 59 18.90 -10.29 22.37
CA GLU A 59 18.94 -9.99 20.94
C GLU A 59 17.60 -10.39 20.33
N GLU A 60 16.91 -9.40 19.80
CA GLU A 60 15.65 -9.56 19.08
C GLU A 60 15.96 -10.37 17.81
N PRO A 61 15.35 -11.54 17.59
CA PRO A 61 15.48 -12.23 16.31
C PRO A 61 14.94 -11.28 15.25
N GLU A 62 15.70 -11.05 14.20
CA GLU A 62 15.30 -10.33 13.01
C GLU A 62 14.01 -10.99 12.50
N ALA A 63 12.86 -10.40 12.81
CA ALA A 63 11.56 -10.92 12.43
C ALA A 63 11.53 -10.97 10.91
N GLU A 64 11.37 -12.15 10.33
CA GLU A 64 11.15 -12.31 8.90
C GLU A 64 10.00 -11.39 8.50
N GLU A 65 10.25 -10.49 7.55
CA GLU A 65 9.24 -9.53 7.08
C GLU A 65 8.08 -10.33 6.48
N LYS A 66 6.89 -10.17 7.04
CA LYS A 66 5.68 -10.76 6.47
C LYS A 66 5.39 -10.08 5.15
N THR A 67 5.43 -10.84 4.07
CA THR A 67 5.18 -10.35 2.71
C THR A 67 3.82 -10.78 2.17
N GLU A 68 3.16 -11.76 2.81
CA GLU A 68 1.86 -12.30 2.42
C GLU A 68 0.84 -12.11 3.53
N PHE A 69 -0.36 -11.66 3.15
CA PHE A 69 -1.48 -11.35 4.05
C PHE A 69 -2.71 -12.14 3.62
N SER A 70 -3.52 -12.53 4.58
CA SER A 70 -4.77 -13.25 4.36
C SER A 70 -5.98 -12.32 4.43
N LEU A 71 -7.15 -12.84 4.11
CA LEU A 71 -8.43 -12.15 4.30
C LEU A 71 -8.59 -11.69 5.76
N GLY A 72 -8.92 -10.42 5.96
CA GLY A 72 -9.07 -9.77 7.26
C GLY A 72 -7.78 -9.23 7.86
N GLU A 73 -6.62 -9.53 7.30
CA GLU A 73 -5.35 -8.98 7.75
C GLU A 73 -5.07 -7.61 7.13
N THR A 74 -4.29 -6.80 7.85
CA THR A 74 -3.92 -5.44 7.44
C THR A 74 -2.42 -5.34 7.24
N ALA A 75 -2.03 -5.01 6.02
CA ALA A 75 -0.66 -4.64 5.68
C ALA A 75 -0.44 -3.14 5.81
N GLU A 76 0.75 -2.72 6.19
CA GLU A 76 1.14 -1.31 6.21
C GLU A 76 2.46 -1.09 5.48
N GLN A 77 2.48 -0.09 4.62
CA GLN A 77 3.69 0.40 3.97
C GLN A 77 3.64 1.93 3.86
N LYS A 78 4.70 2.61 4.29
CA LYS A 78 4.84 4.09 4.23
C LYS A 78 3.66 4.87 4.85
N GLY A 79 3.05 4.31 5.91
CA GLY A 79 1.88 4.91 6.57
C GLY A 79 0.56 4.69 5.81
N ILE A 80 0.55 3.86 4.79
CA ILE A 80 -0.68 3.45 4.10
C ILE A 80 -1.02 2.03 4.56
N GLN A 81 -2.20 1.89 5.17
CA GLN A 81 -2.72 0.60 5.61
C GLN A 81 -3.73 0.10 4.59
N ILE A 82 -3.63 -1.19 4.25
CA ILE A 82 -4.53 -1.86 3.31
C ILE A 82 -5.04 -3.14 3.98
N THR A 83 -6.35 -3.29 3.98
CA THR A 83 -7.02 -4.48 4.51
C THR A 83 -7.91 -5.08 3.43
N LEU A 84 -7.76 -6.38 3.14
CA LEU A 84 -8.73 -7.14 2.35
C LEU A 84 -9.86 -7.58 3.29
N LEU A 85 -11.00 -6.91 3.22
CA LEU A 85 -12.12 -7.11 4.15
C LEU A 85 -12.99 -8.30 3.81
N SER A 86 -13.18 -8.57 2.52
CA SER A 86 -14.11 -9.60 2.04
C SER A 86 -13.74 -10.09 0.65
N ALA A 87 -14.08 -11.35 0.38
CA ALA A 87 -14.14 -11.93 -0.95
C ALA A 87 -15.50 -12.64 -1.07
N THR A 88 -16.34 -12.23 -2.01
CA THR A 88 -17.70 -12.71 -2.17
C THR A 88 -17.95 -13.13 -3.61
N GLU A 89 -18.36 -14.38 -3.82
CA GLU A 89 -18.80 -14.85 -5.13
C GLU A 89 -20.20 -14.35 -5.47
N SER A 90 -20.44 -14.09 -6.75
CA SER A 90 -21.74 -13.79 -7.30
C SER A 90 -21.95 -14.52 -8.62
N ASN A 91 -23.12 -15.09 -8.79
CA ASN A 91 -23.57 -15.62 -10.09
C ASN A 91 -24.23 -14.52 -10.95
N GLY A 92 -24.23 -13.28 -10.47
CA GLY A 92 -24.86 -12.16 -11.14
C GLY A 92 -26.40 -12.17 -11.03
N SER A 93 -27.06 -11.69 -12.08
CA SER A 93 -28.52 -11.59 -12.18
C SER A 93 -28.99 -11.96 -13.57
N GLU A 94 -30.29 -11.81 -13.85
CA GLU A 94 -30.87 -12.05 -15.18
C GLU A 94 -30.17 -11.26 -16.30
N TYR A 95 -29.65 -10.05 -16.00
CA TYR A 95 -29.05 -9.16 -16.99
C TYR A 95 -27.54 -8.97 -16.81
N ILE A 96 -26.99 -9.37 -15.69
CA ILE A 96 -25.57 -9.26 -15.33
C ILE A 96 -25.06 -10.65 -15.01
N THR A 97 -24.53 -11.33 -16.01
CA THR A 97 -24.08 -12.72 -15.87
C THR A 97 -22.59 -12.83 -16.17
N PRO A 98 -21.84 -13.63 -15.39
CA PRO A 98 -20.48 -14.01 -15.77
C PRO A 98 -20.51 -14.90 -17.03
N ASP A 99 -19.36 -15.05 -17.67
CA ASP A 99 -19.19 -16.00 -18.77
C ASP A 99 -19.48 -17.43 -18.33
N GLU A 100 -19.82 -18.30 -19.27
CA GLU A 100 -20.15 -19.71 -19.00
C GLU A 100 -18.98 -20.40 -18.25
N GLY A 101 -19.29 -21.01 -17.11
CA GLY A 101 -18.31 -21.70 -16.26
C GLY A 101 -17.58 -20.81 -15.27
N ASN A 102 -17.86 -19.49 -15.26
CA ASN A 102 -17.26 -18.52 -14.36
C ASN A 102 -18.25 -18.01 -13.30
N VAL A 103 -17.70 -17.32 -12.30
CA VAL A 103 -18.42 -16.50 -11.31
C VAL A 103 -17.75 -15.14 -11.22
N PHE A 104 -18.47 -14.12 -10.78
CA PHE A 104 -17.86 -12.88 -10.32
C PHE A 104 -17.30 -13.08 -8.91
N LEU A 105 -16.10 -12.57 -8.66
CA LEU A 105 -15.48 -12.52 -7.34
C LEU A 105 -15.30 -11.05 -6.95
N LEU A 106 -16.03 -10.62 -5.92
CA LEU A 106 -16.05 -9.25 -5.42
C LEU A 106 -15.13 -9.14 -4.21
N CYS A 107 -13.99 -8.49 -4.38
CA CYS A 107 -12.98 -8.28 -3.35
C CYS A 107 -13.14 -6.89 -2.72
N GLY A 108 -13.47 -6.85 -1.44
CA GLY A 108 -13.66 -5.61 -0.68
C GLY A 108 -12.41 -5.19 0.07
N PHE A 109 -12.01 -3.92 -0.07
CA PHE A 109 -10.84 -3.37 0.61
C PHE A 109 -11.19 -2.14 1.45
N GLU A 110 -10.42 -1.94 2.53
CA GLU A 110 -10.27 -0.66 3.21
C GLU A 110 -8.84 -0.17 3.04
N ILE A 111 -8.69 1.12 2.71
CA ILE A 111 -7.40 1.80 2.62
C ILE A 111 -7.41 2.96 3.60
N ALA A 112 -6.47 2.99 4.54
CA ALA A 112 -6.28 4.08 5.48
C ALA A 112 -4.97 4.80 5.16
N ASN A 113 -5.07 6.08 4.84
CA ASN A 113 -3.91 6.93 4.57
C ASN A 113 -3.45 7.62 5.86
N ASN A 114 -2.54 7.01 6.59
CA ASN A 114 -1.92 7.57 7.79
C ASN A 114 -0.63 8.37 7.46
N SER A 115 -0.33 8.54 6.16
CA SER A 115 0.78 9.39 5.72
C SER A 115 0.44 10.87 5.84
N ASN A 116 1.40 11.74 5.56
CA ASN A 116 1.23 13.19 5.57
C ASN A 116 0.91 13.80 4.19
N LYS A 117 0.55 12.98 3.21
CA LYS A 117 0.24 13.38 1.83
C LYS A 117 -1.03 12.70 1.35
N ASP A 118 -1.73 13.37 0.45
CA ASP A 118 -2.85 12.75 -0.26
C ASP A 118 -2.32 11.67 -1.22
N ILE A 119 -3.06 10.57 -1.33
CA ILE A 119 -2.76 9.46 -2.25
C ILE A 119 -3.90 9.27 -3.23
N ASN A 120 -3.59 8.71 -4.40
CA ASN A 120 -4.58 8.33 -5.38
C ASN A 120 -4.57 6.82 -5.54
N ILE A 121 -5.71 6.20 -5.33
CA ILE A 121 -5.92 4.77 -5.53
C ILE A 121 -6.63 4.59 -6.87
N SER A 122 -6.11 3.68 -7.66
CA SER A 122 -6.73 3.23 -8.90
C SER A 122 -6.78 1.71 -8.91
N SER A 123 -7.99 1.17 -8.97
CA SER A 123 -8.20 -0.28 -9.07
C SER A 123 -7.47 -0.89 -10.26
N ILE A 124 -7.28 -0.13 -11.35
CA ILE A 124 -6.63 -0.61 -12.58
C ILE A 124 -5.09 -0.61 -12.47
N THR A 125 -4.50 0.38 -11.79
CA THR A 125 -3.05 0.56 -11.81
C THR A 125 -2.35 0.18 -10.51
N CYS A 126 -3.09 0.13 -9.40
CA CYS A 126 -2.55 -0.22 -8.09
C CYS A 126 -2.75 -1.70 -7.74
N PHE A 127 -3.50 -2.47 -8.53
CA PHE A 127 -3.86 -3.85 -8.22
C PHE A 127 -3.57 -4.77 -9.40
N GLU A 128 -2.83 -5.85 -9.12
CA GLU A 128 -2.63 -6.98 -10.03
C GLU A 128 -3.23 -8.23 -9.39
N ALA A 129 -3.88 -9.08 -10.18
CA ALA A 129 -4.55 -10.25 -9.65
C ALA A 129 -4.20 -11.52 -10.43
N TYR A 130 -4.12 -12.61 -9.68
CA TYR A 130 -3.87 -13.95 -10.22
C TYR A 130 -4.89 -14.93 -9.60
N CYS A 131 -5.49 -15.75 -10.44
CA CYS A 131 -6.37 -16.83 -10.05
C CYS A 131 -5.74 -18.14 -10.48
N ASP A 132 -5.44 -19.05 -9.53
CA ASP A 132 -4.74 -20.31 -9.79
C ASP A 132 -3.48 -20.12 -10.67
N ASP A 133 -2.63 -19.14 -10.31
CA ASP A 133 -1.41 -18.70 -10.99
C ASP A 133 -1.61 -18.02 -12.37
N TYR A 134 -2.84 -17.84 -12.83
CA TYR A 134 -3.12 -17.12 -14.07
C TYR A 134 -3.46 -15.66 -13.80
N SER A 135 -2.78 -14.75 -14.49
CA SER A 135 -3.10 -13.32 -14.46
C SER A 135 -4.51 -13.06 -14.95
N ILE A 136 -5.29 -12.31 -14.18
CA ILE A 136 -6.66 -11.92 -14.53
C ILE A 136 -6.83 -10.41 -14.44
N ASN A 137 -7.74 -9.89 -15.24
CA ASN A 137 -8.11 -8.48 -15.23
C ASN A 137 -9.36 -8.27 -14.38
N GLN A 138 -9.55 -7.01 -13.95
CA GLN A 138 -10.80 -6.59 -13.35
C GLN A 138 -11.97 -6.76 -14.32
N ASP A 139 -13.13 -7.06 -13.78
CA ASP A 139 -14.39 -7.13 -14.51
C ASP A 139 -15.35 -6.03 -14.03
N LEU A 140 -15.53 -5.00 -14.85
CA LEU A 140 -16.42 -3.87 -14.52
C LEU A 140 -17.90 -4.25 -14.56
N ILE A 141 -18.26 -5.36 -15.23
CA ILE A 141 -19.63 -5.86 -15.27
C ILE A 141 -19.98 -6.47 -13.91
N GLY A 142 -19.04 -7.17 -13.29
CA GLY A 142 -19.19 -7.72 -11.94
C GLY A 142 -19.51 -6.68 -10.87
N LEU A 143 -19.11 -5.41 -11.07
CA LEU A 143 -19.50 -4.31 -10.16
C LEU A 143 -21.00 -3.99 -10.20
N GLN A 144 -21.73 -4.51 -11.16
CA GLN A 144 -23.19 -4.36 -11.28
C GLN A 144 -23.95 -5.58 -10.75
N ALA A 145 -23.24 -6.59 -10.23
CA ALA A 145 -23.86 -7.75 -9.60
C ALA A 145 -24.63 -7.33 -8.33
N PRO A 146 -25.68 -8.08 -7.93
CA PRO A 146 -26.49 -7.75 -6.75
C PRO A 146 -25.67 -7.61 -5.46
N GLU A 147 -24.63 -8.44 -5.28
CA GLU A 147 -23.74 -8.42 -4.12
C GLU A 147 -22.83 -7.19 -4.07
N ALA A 148 -22.75 -6.42 -5.17
CA ALA A 148 -22.04 -5.14 -5.25
C ALA A 148 -22.94 -3.94 -4.88
N GLU A 149 -24.24 -4.14 -4.72
CA GLU A 149 -25.18 -3.05 -4.46
C GLU A 149 -24.79 -2.27 -3.19
N GLY A 150 -24.79 -0.94 -3.31
CA GLY A 150 -24.42 -0.02 -2.23
C GLY A 150 -22.94 0.07 -1.91
N LYS A 151 -22.09 -0.64 -2.65
CA LYS A 151 -20.64 -0.55 -2.51
C LYS A 151 -20.03 0.36 -3.56
N ASN A 152 -18.96 1.08 -3.20
CA ASN A 152 -18.23 1.93 -4.13
C ASN A 152 -17.18 1.09 -4.88
N GLN A 153 -16.86 1.48 -6.11
CA GLN A 153 -15.63 1.03 -6.76
C GLN A 153 -14.42 1.59 -6.00
N LEU A 154 -13.33 0.84 -5.95
CA LEU A 154 -12.11 1.22 -5.23
C LEU A 154 -11.23 2.16 -6.07
N ASP A 155 -11.73 3.36 -6.36
CA ASP A 155 -11.03 4.39 -7.13
C ASP A 155 -11.25 5.76 -6.51
N GLY A 156 -10.19 6.57 -6.42
CA GLY A 156 -10.28 7.94 -5.95
C GLY A 156 -9.09 8.43 -5.15
N SER A 157 -9.19 9.66 -4.65
CA SER A 157 -8.19 10.29 -3.81
C SER A 157 -8.51 10.07 -2.33
N VAL A 158 -7.50 9.72 -1.53
CA VAL A 158 -7.61 9.58 -0.08
C VAL A 158 -6.70 10.61 0.56
N ALA A 159 -7.28 11.64 1.15
CA ALA A 159 -6.52 12.69 1.82
C ALA A 159 -5.77 12.15 3.05
N ALA A 160 -4.69 12.84 3.44
CA ALA A 160 -3.93 12.52 4.65
C ALA A 160 -4.85 12.37 5.87
N GLY A 161 -4.69 11.29 6.64
CA GLY A 161 -5.50 10.95 7.80
C GLY A 161 -6.93 10.47 7.49
N LYS A 162 -7.26 10.16 6.23
CA LYS A 162 -8.58 9.68 5.80
C LYS A 162 -8.53 8.21 5.36
N LYS A 163 -9.72 7.65 5.19
CA LYS A 163 -9.92 6.28 4.74
C LYS A 163 -10.82 6.22 3.52
N MET A 164 -10.65 5.17 2.73
CA MET A 164 -11.51 4.78 1.63
C MET A 164 -11.87 3.30 1.81
N ASN A 165 -13.10 2.93 1.48
CA ASN A 165 -13.47 1.54 1.24
C ASN A 165 -14.14 1.41 -0.11
N GLY A 166 -13.97 0.24 -0.71
CA GLY A 166 -14.56 -0.06 -2.01
C GLY A 166 -14.32 -1.51 -2.40
N ILE A 167 -14.84 -1.87 -3.56
CA ILE A 167 -14.70 -3.21 -4.13
C ILE A 167 -14.01 -3.16 -5.49
N ILE A 168 -13.33 -4.28 -5.79
CA ILE A 168 -12.87 -4.64 -7.13
C ILE A 168 -13.57 -5.94 -7.49
N ALA A 169 -14.10 -6.05 -8.70
CA ALA A 169 -14.67 -7.29 -9.21
C ALA A 169 -13.71 -7.95 -10.20
N TYR A 170 -13.68 -9.27 -10.14
CA TYR A 170 -12.97 -10.13 -11.08
C TYR A 170 -13.95 -11.18 -11.61
N GLN A 171 -13.64 -11.77 -12.77
CA GLN A 171 -14.33 -12.94 -13.24
C GLN A 171 -13.38 -14.12 -13.19
N VAL A 172 -13.75 -15.16 -12.43
CA VAL A 172 -12.92 -16.34 -12.16
C VAL A 172 -13.68 -17.63 -12.50
N PRO A 173 -13.00 -18.74 -12.84
CA PRO A 173 -13.64 -20.03 -13.01
C PRO A 173 -14.43 -20.42 -11.76
N ALA A 174 -15.62 -21.02 -11.89
CA ALA A 174 -16.43 -21.45 -10.73
C ALA A 174 -15.70 -22.45 -9.80
N GLY A 175 -14.71 -23.15 -10.32
CA GLY A 175 -13.87 -24.12 -9.59
C GLY A 175 -12.51 -23.55 -9.14
N TRP A 176 -12.32 -22.23 -9.08
CA TRP A 176 -11.07 -21.62 -8.63
C TRP A 176 -10.67 -22.09 -7.23
N THR A 177 -9.39 -22.08 -6.91
CA THR A 177 -8.87 -22.54 -5.62
C THR A 177 -8.10 -21.47 -4.87
N THR A 178 -7.26 -20.71 -5.56
CA THR A 178 -6.40 -19.70 -4.92
C THR A 178 -6.50 -18.38 -5.66
N MET A 179 -6.62 -17.31 -4.89
CA MET A 179 -6.57 -15.94 -5.40
C MET A 179 -5.40 -15.20 -4.76
N GLU A 180 -4.59 -14.56 -5.59
CA GLU A 180 -3.53 -13.65 -5.18
C GLU A 180 -3.85 -12.24 -5.71
N ILE A 181 -3.73 -11.24 -4.84
CA ILE A 181 -3.91 -9.83 -5.21
C ILE A 181 -2.70 -9.05 -4.72
N ASN A 182 -1.91 -8.53 -5.64
CA ASN A 182 -0.76 -7.68 -5.38
C ASN A 182 -1.19 -6.22 -5.41
N VAL A 183 -0.85 -5.46 -4.38
CA VAL A 183 -1.24 -4.06 -4.24
C VAL A 183 -0.03 -3.18 -4.10
N SER A 184 0.11 -2.21 -5.01
CA SER A 184 1.14 -1.17 -4.99
C SER A 184 0.47 0.18 -4.70
N PRO A 185 0.35 0.59 -3.43
CA PRO A 185 -0.35 1.83 -3.06
C PRO A 185 0.37 3.10 -3.51
N ASP A 186 1.64 2.97 -3.83
CA ASP A 186 2.46 4.03 -4.40
C ASP A 186 3.11 3.49 -5.69
N PHE A 187 2.79 4.10 -6.83
CA PHE A 187 3.30 3.71 -8.17
C PHE A 187 4.84 3.59 -8.23
N TRP A 188 5.56 4.19 -7.28
CA TRP A 188 7.00 4.15 -7.15
C TRP A 188 7.52 3.17 -6.10
N SER A 189 6.64 2.38 -5.48
CA SER A 189 7.02 1.36 -4.51
C SER A 189 7.68 0.18 -5.21
N SER A 190 8.82 -0.26 -4.72
CA SER A 190 9.53 -1.43 -5.24
C SER A 190 9.03 -2.77 -4.68
N ARG A 191 8.07 -2.73 -3.75
CA ARG A 191 7.50 -3.92 -3.10
C ARG A 191 5.99 -3.83 -3.10
N ASP A 192 5.37 -4.88 -3.58
CA ASP A 192 3.93 -5.04 -3.58
C ASP A 192 3.49 -5.72 -2.28
N ILE A 193 2.36 -5.26 -1.75
CA ILE A 193 1.65 -5.94 -0.66
C ILE A 193 0.86 -7.06 -1.31
N LYS A 194 1.10 -8.30 -0.89
CA LYS A 194 0.45 -9.48 -1.44
C LYS A 194 -0.64 -9.99 -0.51
N PHE A 195 -1.87 -10.11 -0.99
CA PHE A 195 -2.95 -10.82 -0.33
C PHE A 195 -3.18 -12.17 -1.01
N VAL A 196 -3.20 -13.25 -0.22
CA VAL A 196 -3.47 -14.61 -0.71
C VAL A 196 -4.60 -15.23 0.10
N PHE A 197 -5.58 -15.80 -0.59
CA PHE A 197 -6.71 -16.48 0.06
C PHE A 197 -7.25 -17.60 -0.84
N ASN A 198 -7.88 -18.57 -0.20
CA ASN A 198 -8.46 -19.73 -0.85
C ASN A 198 -9.99 -19.64 -0.83
N LYS A 199 -10.59 -20.39 -1.75
CA LYS A 199 -12.05 -20.57 -1.85
C LYS A 199 -12.62 -21.25 -0.60
#